data_2a59d609eff840bd5103411bfae3a1eb
#
_entry.id   2a59d609eff840bd5103411bfae3a1eb
#
_cell.length_a   1.000
_cell.length_b   1.000
_cell.length_c   1.000
_cell.angle_alpha   90.00
_cell.angle_beta   90.00
_cell.angle_gamma   90.00
#
_symmetry.space_group_name_H-M   'P 1'
#
loop_
_entity.id
_entity.type
_entity.pdbx_description
1 polymer ?
#
loop_
_entity_poly.entity_id
_entity_poly.type
_entity_poly.pdbx_seq_one_letter_code
_entity_poly.pdbx_strand_id
1 'polypeptide(L)'
;TTVKTPEEEWVIHKGMHEPIVSKELFDKVQDILSARQSEQGLATIYDSKSKRRSMFKGILRCGECGRSMYLRSKSNRGYYYYCTLHENYNATICPKKAVKQEDVESLALRLIQTQIRAFSDAQRLIANLNATPSSQTRYQIYETQIDDAKRKIEKFNQLKAALYGDFADGLLSHQDYTDLSEDYSRRADDLRIFIAELEKEKEKYSAGFGGKMQWALLIEKYKDQESLDAEMAAAFIETLTLFNDGHVEVAFRHRDEIEQVLYVAATRGKEAERYAG
;
A
#
# COMPACT_ATOMS: atom_id res chain seq x y z
N THR A 1 -12.53 30.31 -17.26
CA THR A 1 -12.30 28.94 -16.78
C THR A 1 -12.60 28.01 -17.92
N THR A 2 -11.57 27.42 -18.52
CA THR A 2 -11.75 26.45 -19.61
C THR A 2 -12.11 25.12 -18.97
N VAL A 3 -13.30 24.60 -19.25
CA VAL A 3 -13.75 23.28 -18.82
C VAL A 3 -13.34 22.28 -19.91
N LYS A 4 -12.63 21.21 -19.57
CA LYS A 4 -12.32 20.13 -20.50
C LYS A 4 -13.59 19.34 -20.78
N THR A 5 -13.97 19.22 -22.05
CA THR A 5 -15.05 18.34 -22.50
C THR A 5 -14.68 16.88 -22.25
N PRO A 6 -15.59 16.04 -21.70
CA PRO A 6 -15.35 14.61 -21.56
C PRO A 6 -15.02 13.94 -22.90
N GLU A 7 -14.20 12.89 -22.88
CA GLU A 7 -13.77 12.18 -24.10
C GLU A 7 -14.94 11.58 -24.90
N GLU A 8 -16.04 11.26 -24.24
CA GLU A 8 -17.26 10.73 -24.83
C GLU A 8 -17.98 11.75 -25.75
N GLU A 9 -17.71 13.05 -25.55
CA GLU A 9 -18.29 14.15 -26.35
C GLU A 9 -17.33 14.64 -27.47
N TRP A 10 -16.18 13.99 -27.63
CA TRP A 10 -15.21 14.41 -28.66
C TRP A 10 -15.62 13.93 -30.05
N VAL A 11 -15.74 14.86 -30.99
CA VAL A 11 -15.94 14.54 -32.40
C VAL A 11 -14.57 14.31 -33.03
N ILE A 12 -14.22 13.02 -33.23
CA ILE A 12 -12.94 12.61 -33.79
C ILE A 12 -13.09 12.31 -35.29
N HIS A 13 -12.48 13.12 -36.15
CA HIS A 13 -12.37 12.86 -37.59
C HIS A 13 -11.04 12.17 -37.88
N LYS A 14 -11.08 10.95 -38.44
CA LYS A 14 -9.89 10.19 -38.82
C LYS A 14 -9.50 10.51 -40.28
N GLY A 15 -8.20 10.69 -40.54
CA GLY A 15 -7.66 10.74 -41.89
C GLY A 15 -7.82 12.05 -42.63
N MET A 16 -7.97 13.20 -41.94
CA MET A 16 -8.17 14.52 -42.55
C MET A 16 -6.89 15.12 -43.15
N HIS A 17 -5.73 14.57 -42.90
CA HIS A 17 -4.44 15.02 -43.43
C HIS A 17 -3.44 13.86 -43.50
N GLU A 18 -2.42 14.00 -44.34
CA GLU A 18 -1.34 13.03 -44.40
C GLU A 18 -0.50 13.03 -43.11
N PRO A 19 -0.24 11.89 -42.51
CA PRO A 19 0.48 11.84 -41.24
C PRO A 19 1.93 12.30 -41.42
N ILE A 20 2.40 13.18 -40.53
CA ILE A 20 3.79 13.70 -40.53
C ILE A 20 4.78 12.59 -40.12
N VAL A 21 4.35 11.62 -39.32
CA VAL A 21 5.14 10.45 -38.93
C VAL A 21 4.32 9.18 -39.20
N SER A 22 5.00 8.09 -39.53
CA SER A 22 4.31 6.79 -39.71
C SER A 22 3.66 6.32 -38.40
N LYS A 23 2.54 5.60 -38.54
CA LYS A 23 1.82 5.04 -37.40
C LYS A 23 2.73 4.15 -36.54
N GLU A 24 3.59 3.36 -37.19
CA GLU A 24 4.56 2.48 -36.49
C GLU A 24 5.56 3.27 -35.65
N LEU A 25 6.03 4.41 -36.14
CA LEU A 25 6.94 5.27 -35.37
C LEU A 25 6.21 5.95 -34.20
N PHE A 26 4.95 6.38 -34.43
CA PHE A 26 4.12 6.95 -33.36
C PHE A 26 3.84 5.95 -32.27
N ASP A 27 3.39 4.74 -32.60
CA ASP A 27 3.08 3.67 -31.65
C ASP A 27 4.34 3.28 -30.84
N LYS A 28 5.48 3.14 -31.51
CA LYS A 28 6.77 2.87 -30.85
C LYS A 28 7.18 3.98 -29.87
N VAL A 29 6.92 5.24 -30.18
CA VAL A 29 7.16 6.36 -29.27
C VAL A 29 6.17 6.33 -28.09
N GLN A 30 4.89 5.99 -28.33
CA GLN A 30 3.91 5.83 -27.25
C GLN A 30 4.27 4.69 -26.31
N ASP A 31 4.75 3.56 -26.83
CA ASP A 31 5.24 2.43 -26.01
C ASP A 31 6.45 2.85 -25.16
N ILE A 32 7.40 3.59 -25.73
CA ILE A 32 8.54 4.14 -24.99
C ILE A 32 8.10 5.15 -23.93
N LEU A 33 7.11 5.99 -24.22
CA LEU A 33 6.57 6.97 -23.28
C LEU A 33 5.79 6.28 -22.15
N SER A 34 4.99 5.27 -22.44
CA SER A 34 4.25 4.51 -21.46
C SER A 34 5.18 3.64 -20.59
N ALA A 35 6.19 2.99 -21.18
CA ALA A 35 7.24 2.31 -20.43
C ALA A 35 8.01 3.29 -19.54
N ARG A 36 8.35 4.47 -20.05
CA ARG A 36 8.95 5.53 -19.23
C ARG A 36 8.01 6.07 -18.16
N GLN A 37 6.71 6.17 -18.38
CA GLN A 37 5.76 6.55 -17.34
C GLN A 37 5.62 5.48 -16.26
N SER A 38 5.64 4.21 -16.60
CA SER A 38 5.64 3.09 -15.65
C SER A 38 6.97 2.96 -14.89
N GLU A 39 8.10 3.19 -15.56
CA GLU A 39 9.42 3.28 -14.93
C GLU A 39 9.64 4.63 -14.21
N GLN A 40 8.99 5.71 -14.66
CA GLN A 40 9.13 7.08 -14.14
C GLN A 40 8.36 7.33 -12.83
N GLY A 41 7.65 6.35 -12.29
CA GLY A 41 7.35 6.34 -10.86
C GLY A 41 8.62 6.35 -10.01
N LEU A 42 9.75 5.83 -10.50
CA LEU A 42 10.98 5.66 -9.74
C LEU A 42 12.30 6.12 -10.44
N ALA A 43 12.37 6.25 -11.77
CA ALA A 43 13.67 6.25 -12.46
C ALA A 43 14.04 7.45 -13.34
N THR A 44 13.27 8.51 -13.48
CA THR A 44 13.65 9.62 -14.34
C THR A 44 14.27 10.81 -13.63
N ILE A 45 15.34 10.58 -12.93
CA ILE A 45 16.05 11.71 -12.34
C ILE A 45 17.57 11.68 -12.62
N TYR A 46 18.07 10.78 -13.42
CA TYR A 46 19.51 10.70 -13.63
C TYR A 46 19.91 10.75 -15.11
N ASP A 47 20.02 11.92 -15.71
CA ASP A 47 21.16 12.32 -16.50
C ASP A 47 21.17 13.83 -16.86
N SER A 48 22.08 14.55 -16.31
CA SER A 48 22.88 15.60 -16.97
C SER A 48 23.96 16.12 -15.99
N LYS A 49 25.18 16.09 -16.46
CA LYS A 49 26.38 16.63 -15.81
C LYS A 49 26.09 18.04 -15.25
N SER A 50 26.25 18.23 -13.93
CA SER A 50 26.39 19.51 -13.22
C SER A 50 25.22 20.12 -12.44
N LYS A 51 24.06 19.50 -12.27
CA LYS A 51 23.08 20.04 -11.31
C LYS A 51 22.74 18.99 -10.27
N ARG A 52 23.12 19.25 -9.01
CA ARG A 52 22.65 18.45 -7.86
C ARG A 52 21.12 18.37 -7.90
N ARG A 53 20.58 17.18 -7.96
CA ARG A 53 19.14 16.96 -8.13
C ARG A 53 18.46 16.86 -6.78
N SER A 54 17.23 17.35 -6.72
CA SER A 54 16.41 17.22 -5.53
C SER A 54 16.02 15.74 -5.34
N MET A 55 16.33 15.17 -4.19
CA MET A 55 15.83 13.85 -3.78
C MET A 55 14.30 13.85 -3.63
N PHE A 56 13.70 15.02 -3.41
CA PHE A 56 12.27 15.19 -3.16
C PHE A 56 11.51 15.74 -4.38
N LYS A 57 11.99 15.50 -5.60
CA LYS A 57 11.27 15.95 -6.81
C LYS A 57 9.88 15.29 -6.87
N GLY A 58 8.84 16.11 -6.92
CA GLY A 58 7.44 15.64 -6.93
C GLY A 58 6.87 15.29 -5.55
N ILE A 59 7.73 15.14 -4.53
CA ILE A 59 7.36 14.79 -3.17
C ILE A 59 7.18 16.05 -2.31
N LEU A 60 8.11 17.03 -2.44
CA LEU A 60 8.13 18.21 -1.60
C LEU A 60 7.15 19.27 -2.07
N ARG A 61 6.28 19.71 -1.17
CA ARG A 61 5.23 20.69 -1.41
C ARG A 61 5.28 21.86 -0.44
N CYS A 62 4.79 23.01 -0.91
CA CYS A 62 4.58 24.20 -0.09
C CYS A 62 3.23 24.11 0.63
N GLY A 63 3.21 24.21 1.97
CA GLY A 63 2.00 24.16 2.78
C GLY A 63 1.03 25.31 2.55
N GLU A 64 1.55 26.49 2.11
CA GLU A 64 0.71 27.66 1.87
C GLU A 64 -0.06 27.62 0.55
N CYS A 65 0.49 27.00 -0.49
CA CYS A 65 -0.10 27.01 -1.83
C CYS A 65 -0.22 25.64 -2.51
N GLY A 66 0.23 24.58 -1.87
CA GLY A 66 0.18 23.20 -2.38
C GLY A 66 1.13 22.89 -3.54
N ARG A 67 1.81 23.88 -4.12
CA ARG A 67 2.71 23.68 -5.27
C ARG A 67 4.03 23.04 -4.87
N SER A 68 4.65 22.35 -5.84
CA SER A 68 5.95 21.72 -5.65
C SER A 68 7.04 22.78 -5.36
N MET A 69 7.98 22.36 -4.54
CA MET A 69 9.20 23.13 -4.27
C MET A 69 10.36 22.59 -5.10
N TYR A 70 11.27 23.46 -5.52
CA TYR A 70 12.42 23.08 -6.33
C TYR A 70 13.72 23.49 -5.68
N LEU A 71 14.78 22.75 -5.98
CA LEU A 71 16.11 22.95 -5.43
C LEU A 71 16.90 23.97 -6.26
N ARG A 72 17.49 24.96 -5.58
CA ARG A 72 18.34 25.98 -6.19
C ARG A 72 19.56 26.26 -5.32
N SER A 73 20.70 26.48 -5.98
CA SER A 73 21.91 26.96 -5.31
C SER A 73 21.77 28.44 -4.93
N LYS A 74 22.19 28.78 -3.71
CA LYS A 74 22.27 30.15 -3.23
C LYS A 74 23.72 30.50 -2.99
N SER A 75 24.36 31.19 -3.96
CA SER A 75 25.77 31.64 -3.92
C SER A 75 26.49 31.40 -2.60
N ASN A 76 27.49 30.58 -2.52
CA ASN A 76 28.30 30.24 -1.35
C ASN A 76 27.58 29.81 -0.06
N ARG A 77 26.22 29.69 -0.07
CA ARG A 77 25.40 29.32 1.11
C ARG A 77 24.77 27.91 0.99
N GLY A 78 25.09 27.16 -0.09
CA GLY A 78 24.56 25.82 -0.31
C GLY A 78 23.26 25.81 -1.12
N TYR A 79 22.51 24.73 -0.97
CA TYR A 79 21.27 24.48 -1.71
C TYR A 79 20.04 24.67 -0.84
N TYR A 80 19.00 25.28 -1.43
CA TYR A 80 17.74 25.60 -0.75
C TYR A 80 16.55 25.18 -1.62
N TYR A 81 15.48 24.73 -0.96
CA TYR A 81 14.17 24.53 -1.59
C TYR A 81 13.38 25.83 -1.58
N TYR A 82 12.81 26.15 -2.74
CA TYR A 82 11.98 27.35 -2.96
C TYR A 82 10.61 26.94 -3.50
N CYS A 83 9.57 27.66 -3.12
CA CYS A 83 8.23 27.49 -3.70
C CYS A 83 8.19 28.03 -5.12
N THR A 84 7.68 27.23 -6.07
CA THR A 84 7.59 27.63 -7.50
C THR A 84 6.65 28.80 -7.74
N LEU A 85 5.58 28.95 -6.92
CA LEU A 85 4.65 30.07 -7.08
C LEU A 85 5.27 31.39 -6.69
N HIS A 86 5.99 31.43 -5.56
CA HIS A 86 6.65 32.64 -5.08
C HIS A 86 7.68 33.17 -6.07
N GLU A 87 8.51 32.29 -6.63
CA GLU A 87 9.60 32.68 -7.53
C GLU A 87 9.11 33.09 -8.93
N ASN A 88 8.05 32.45 -9.46
CA ASN A 88 7.68 32.60 -10.86
C ASN A 88 6.50 33.56 -11.08
N TYR A 89 5.65 33.81 -10.07
CA TYR A 89 4.39 34.50 -10.33
C TYR A 89 4.12 35.72 -9.44
N ASN A 90 4.16 35.60 -8.12
CA ASN A 90 3.95 36.76 -7.25
C ASN A 90 4.20 36.46 -5.77
N ALA A 91 4.94 37.36 -5.10
CA ALA A 91 5.24 37.32 -3.68
C ALA A 91 4.01 37.54 -2.77
N THR A 92 2.92 38.08 -3.31
CA THR A 92 1.70 38.39 -2.53
C THR A 92 0.82 37.14 -2.29
N ILE A 93 0.92 36.11 -3.15
CA ILE A 93 0.09 34.92 -3.07
C ILE A 93 0.70 33.83 -2.18
N CYS A 94 2.03 33.76 -2.16
CA CYS A 94 2.76 32.83 -1.31
C CYS A 94 3.96 33.51 -0.70
N PRO A 95 4.10 33.55 0.63
CA PRO A 95 5.24 34.16 1.29
C PRO A 95 6.54 33.46 0.92
N LYS A 96 7.62 34.23 0.89
CA LYS A 96 8.94 33.71 0.51
C LYS A 96 9.40 32.64 1.48
N LYS A 97 9.57 31.43 0.97
CA LYS A 97 10.09 30.31 1.72
C LYS A 97 11.37 29.78 1.07
N ALA A 98 12.41 29.70 1.87
CA ALA A 98 13.68 29.08 1.50
C ALA A 98 14.11 28.18 2.65
N VAL A 99 14.11 26.87 2.43
CA VAL A 99 14.50 25.86 3.42
C VAL A 99 15.77 25.19 2.94
N LYS A 100 16.76 25.04 3.82
CA LYS A 100 18.00 24.33 3.48
C LYS A 100 17.75 22.90 3.09
N GLN A 101 18.45 22.45 2.07
CA GLN A 101 18.41 21.04 1.63
C GLN A 101 18.74 20.08 2.77
N GLU A 102 19.82 20.34 3.49
CA GLU A 102 20.33 19.51 4.59
C GLU A 102 19.30 19.33 5.72
N ASP A 103 18.55 20.41 6.04
CA ASP A 103 17.52 20.36 7.09
C ASP A 103 16.34 19.46 6.66
N VAL A 104 15.92 19.55 5.40
CA VAL A 104 14.83 18.72 4.86
C VAL A 104 15.25 17.26 4.78
N GLU A 105 16.48 16.98 4.32
CA GLU A 105 17.04 15.63 4.25
C GLU A 105 17.15 14.98 5.63
N SER A 106 17.70 15.72 6.60
CA SER A 106 17.84 15.25 7.98
C SER A 106 16.49 15.00 8.65
N LEU A 107 15.49 15.85 8.37
CA LEU A 107 14.14 15.66 8.88
C LEU A 107 13.49 14.42 8.27
N ALA A 108 13.53 14.29 6.94
CA ALA A 108 12.95 13.16 6.23
C ALA A 108 13.57 11.83 6.67
N LEU A 109 14.89 11.79 6.81
CA LEU A 109 15.59 10.60 7.32
C LEU A 109 15.11 10.21 8.72
N ARG A 110 15.04 11.17 9.64
CA ARG A 110 14.54 10.90 11.00
C ARG A 110 13.10 10.41 11.03
N LEU A 111 12.23 10.98 10.20
CA LEU A 111 10.84 10.55 10.10
C LEU A 111 10.74 9.11 9.57
N ILE A 112 11.47 8.78 8.52
CA ILE A 112 11.50 7.40 7.97
C ILE A 112 12.08 6.43 9.01
N GLN A 113 13.20 6.76 9.64
CA GLN A 113 13.81 5.90 10.67
C GLN A 113 12.87 5.68 11.86
N THR A 114 12.07 6.68 12.24
CA THR A 114 11.06 6.54 13.30
C THR A 114 9.99 5.53 12.90
N GLN A 115 9.52 5.57 11.66
CA GLN A 115 8.55 4.60 11.12
C GLN A 115 9.14 3.18 11.09
N ILE A 116 10.37 3.04 10.61
CA ILE A 116 11.08 1.75 10.55
C ILE A 116 11.22 1.15 11.95
N ARG A 117 11.62 1.96 12.95
CA ARG A 117 11.77 1.50 14.34
C ARG A 117 10.44 1.08 14.94
N ALA A 118 9.41 1.93 14.82
CA ALA A 118 8.09 1.63 15.36
C ALA A 118 7.52 0.32 14.80
N PHE A 119 7.70 0.09 13.50
CA PHE A 119 7.29 -1.14 12.86
C PHE A 119 8.10 -2.35 13.35
N SER A 120 9.43 -2.23 13.40
CA SER A 120 10.32 -3.32 13.85
C SER A 120 10.03 -3.72 15.31
N ASP A 121 9.74 -2.74 16.17
CA ASP A 121 9.35 -2.99 17.56
C ASP A 121 7.99 -3.68 17.65
N ALA A 122 7.01 -3.25 16.84
CA ALA A 122 5.70 -3.90 16.78
C ALA A 122 5.79 -5.35 16.28
N GLN A 123 6.58 -5.60 15.23
CA GLN A 123 6.83 -6.97 14.75
C GLN A 123 7.45 -7.86 15.82
N ARG A 124 8.46 -7.35 16.53
CA ARG A 124 9.12 -8.09 17.62
C ARG A 124 8.14 -8.41 18.74
N LEU A 125 7.30 -7.46 19.13
CA LEU A 125 6.26 -7.67 20.13
C LEU A 125 5.29 -8.76 19.69
N ILE A 126 4.78 -8.71 18.46
CA ILE A 126 3.86 -9.72 17.92
C ILE A 126 4.53 -11.10 17.88
N ALA A 127 5.80 -11.18 17.45
CA ALA A 127 6.54 -12.44 17.42
C ALA A 127 6.69 -13.04 18.82
N ASN A 128 7.04 -12.22 19.81
CA ASN A 128 7.15 -12.67 21.20
C ASN A 128 5.80 -13.15 21.77
N LEU A 129 4.71 -12.42 21.49
CA LEU A 129 3.36 -12.83 21.90
C LEU A 129 2.92 -14.12 21.22
N ASN A 130 3.27 -14.33 19.95
CA ASN A 130 2.97 -15.57 19.23
C ASN A 130 3.79 -16.76 19.72
N ALA A 131 4.98 -16.54 20.25
CA ALA A 131 5.81 -17.58 20.83
C ALA A 131 5.31 -18.08 22.22
N THR A 132 4.32 -17.42 22.82
CA THR A 132 3.78 -17.86 24.12
C THR A 132 3.00 -19.17 23.99
N PRO A 133 3.04 -20.08 24.97
CA PRO A 133 2.31 -21.35 24.94
C PRO A 133 0.81 -21.17 24.69
N SER A 134 0.21 -20.15 25.29
CA SER A 134 -1.23 -19.84 25.12
C SER A 134 -1.58 -19.44 23.67
N SER A 135 -0.71 -18.69 23.00
CA SER A 135 -0.90 -18.31 21.59
C SER A 135 -0.72 -19.49 20.64
N GLN A 136 0.24 -20.37 20.90
CA GLN A 136 0.45 -21.60 20.14
C GLN A 136 -0.75 -22.54 20.30
N THR A 137 -1.28 -22.69 21.51
CA THR A 137 -2.50 -23.48 21.76
C THR A 137 -3.69 -22.92 21.00
N ARG A 138 -3.91 -21.59 21.01
CA ARG A 138 -4.99 -20.96 20.25
C ARG A 138 -4.84 -21.17 18.74
N TYR A 139 -3.63 -21.02 18.21
CA TYR A 139 -3.35 -21.30 16.81
C TYR A 139 -3.75 -22.73 16.44
N GLN A 140 -3.35 -23.73 17.25
CA GLN A 140 -3.71 -25.14 17.04
C GLN A 140 -5.21 -25.40 17.16
N ILE A 141 -5.91 -24.74 18.08
CA ILE A 141 -7.37 -24.84 18.20
C ILE A 141 -8.04 -24.35 16.92
N TYR A 142 -7.68 -23.17 16.40
CA TYR A 142 -8.24 -22.67 15.15
C TYR A 142 -7.94 -23.59 13.98
N GLU A 143 -6.72 -24.11 13.90
CA GLU A 143 -6.32 -25.06 12.85
C GLU A 143 -7.20 -26.32 12.88
N THR A 144 -7.39 -26.89 14.06
CA THR A 144 -8.26 -28.07 14.24
C THR A 144 -9.71 -27.78 13.85
N GLN A 145 -10.25 -26.63 14.25
CA GLN A 145 -11.62 -26.22 13.89
C GLN A 145 -11.81 -26.01 12.38
N ILE A 146 -10.82 -25.44 11.71
CA ILE A 146 -10.82 -25.27 10.24
C ILE A 146 -10.82 -26.62 9.56
N ASP A 147 -9.98 -27.55 10.01
CA ASP A 147 -9.90 -28.89 9.43
C ASP A 147 -11.19 -29.70 9.67
N ASP A 148 -11.81 -29.56 10.83
CA ASP A 148 -13.11 -30.18 11.12
C ASP A 148 -14.22 -29.61 10.22
N ALA A 149 -14.23 -28.29 10.02
CA ALA A 149 -15.19 -27.64 9.14
C ALA A 149 -14.99 -28.08 7.67
N LYS A 150 -13.75 -28.16 7.19
CA LYS A 150 -13.43 -28.68 5.85
C LYS A 150 -13.91 -30.13 5.65
N ARG A 151 -13.71 -31.00 6.64
CA ARG A 151 -14.22 -32.39 6.60
C ARG A 151 -15.74 -32.44 6.54
N LYS A 152 -16.44 -31.56 7.25
CA LYS A 152 -17.90 -31.45 7.18
C LYS A 152 -18.40 -31.01 5.80
N ILE A 153 -17.74 -30.02 5.19
CA ILE A 153 -18.06 -29.58 3.82
C ILE A 153 -17.90 -30.74 2.85
N GLU A 154 -16.82 -31.48 2.93
CA GLU A 154 -16.59 -32.64 2.07
C GLU A 154 -17.67 -33.70 2.25
N LYS A 155 -18.08 -33.96 3.51
CA LYS A 155 -19.20 -34.86 3.79
C LYS A 155 -20.52 -34.39 3.15
N PHE A 156 -20.82 -33.07 3.21
CA PHE A 156 -22.03 -32.55 2.56
C PHE A 156 -21.96 -32.66 1.05
N ASN A 157 -20.78 -32.45 0.44
CA ASN A 157 -20.60 -32.68 -0.99
C ASN A 157 -20.83 -34.15 -1.40
N GLN A 158 -20.32 -35.08 -0.59
CA GLN A 158 -20.55 -36.51 -0.81
C GLN A 158 -22.03 -36.90 -0.66
N LEU A 159 -22.73 -36.36 0.34
CA LEU A 159 -24.17 -36.58 0.52
C LEU A 159 -24.96 -35.99 -0.65
N LYS A 160 -24.61 -34.84 -1.18
CA LYS A 160 -25.23 -34.29 -2.40
C LYS A 160 -25.04 -35.20 -3.63
N ALA A 161 -23.84 -35.76 -3.78
CA ALA A 161 -23.56 -36.69 -4.86
C ALA A 161 -24.38 -37.97 -4.73
N ALA A 162 -24.55 -38.49 -3.50
CA ALA A 162 -25.41 -39.66 -3.24
C ALA A 162 -26.90 -39.38 -3.52
N LEU A 163 -27.39 -38.18 -3.08
CA LEU A 163 -28.76 -37.74 -3.37
C LEU A 163 -29.09 -37.75 -4.89
N TYR A 164 -28.13 -37.39 -5.72
CA TYR A 164 -28.32 -37.42 -7.17
C TYR A 164 -28.52 -38.87 -7.67
N GLY A 165 -27.79 -39.82 -7.09
CA GLY A 165 -27.96 -41.26 -7.39
C GLY A 165 -29.39 -41.74 -7.01
N ASP A 166 -29.82 -41.46 -5.77
CA ASP A 166 -31.13 -41.86 -5.26
C ASP A 166 -32.28 -41.20 -6.05
N PHE A 167 -32.10 -39.98 -6.51
CA PHE A 167 -33.05 -39.30 -7.40
C PHE A 167 -33.09 -39.95 -8.80
N ALA A 168 -31.93 -40.27 -9.36
CA ALA A 168 -31.83 -40.92 -10.67
C ALA A 168 -32.44 -42.33 -10.66
N ASP A 169 -32.34 -43.03 -9.53
CA ASP A 169 -32.93 -44.35 -9.32
C ASP A 169 -34.44 -44.30 -8.96
N GLY A 170 -35.02 -43.10 -8.89
CA GLY A 170 -36.45 -42.89 -8.60
C GLY A 170 -36.82 -43.08 -7.13
N LEU A 171 -35.86 -43.13 -6.21
CA LEU A 171 -36.09 -43.29 -4.77
C LEU A 171 -36.50 -42.00 -4.09
N LEU A 172 -36.19 -40.82 -4.70
CA LEU A 172 -36.55 -39.52 -4.22
C LEU A 172 -37.44 -38.77 -5.21
N SER A 173 -38.41 -38.02 -4.71
CA SER A 173 -39.16 -37.05 -5.51
C SER A 173 -38.27 -35.87 -5.93
N HIS A 174 -38.62 -35.18 -7.00
CA HIS A 174 -37.91 -33.99 -7.44
C HIS A 174 -37.89 -32.92 -6.34
N GLN A 175 -38.99 -32.77 -5.59
CA GLN A 175 -39.07 -31.81 -4.49
C GLN A 175 -38.12 -32.16 -3.35
N ASP A 176 -38.11 -33.40 -2.88
CA ASP A 176 -37.24 -33.88 -1.81
C ASP A 176 -35.76 -33.73 -2.19
N TYR A 177 -35.42 -34.07 -3.45
CA TYR A 177 -34.07 -33.90 -3.97
C TYR A 177 -33.62 -32.42 -3.93
N THR A 178 -34.50 -31.49 -4.38
CA THR A 178 -34.21 -30.05 -4.41
C THR A 178 -34.01 -29.52 -3.00
N ASP A 179 -34.97 -29.80 -2.10
CA ASP A 179 -34.95 -29.32 -0.72
C ASP A 179 -33.71 -29.80 0.05
N LEU A 180 -33.37 -31.08 -0.06
CA LEU A 180 -32.18 -31.66 0.58
C LEU A 180 -30.86 -31.13 -0.03
N SER A 181 -30.83 -31.02 -1.37
CA SER A 181 -29.65 -30.48 -2.07
C SER A 181 -29.36 -29.02 -1.71
N GLU A 182 -30.43 -28.22 -1.59
CA GLU A 182 -30.31 -26.81 -1.15
C GLU A 182 -29.87 -26.72 0.32
N ASP A 183 -30.44 -27.58 1.21
CA ASP A 183 -30.03 -27.60 2.61
C ASP A 183 -28.56 -27.97 2.78
N TYR A 184 -28.07 -29.01 2.09
CA TYR A 184 -26.65 -29.35 2.14
C TYR A 184 -25.74 -28.25 1.57
N SER A 185 -26.19 -27.55 0.51
CA SER A 185 -25.47 -26.45 -0.07
C SER A 185 -25.34 -25.29 0.93
N ARG A 186 -26.48 -24.90 1.54
CA ARG A 186 -26.50 -23.81 2.54
C ARG A 186 -25.57 -24.13 3.72
N ARG A 187 -25.64 -25.37 4.26
CA ARG A 187 -24.76 -25.78 5.37
C ARG A 187 -23.28 -25.77 4.98
N ALA A 188 -22.97 -26.13 3.74
CA ALA A 188 -21.58 -26.04 3.25
C ALA A 188 -21.13 -24.60 3.10
N ASP A 189 -22.00 -23.69 2.65
CA ASP A 189 -21.71 -22.27 2.52
C ASP A 189 -21.54 -21.59 3.89
N ASP A 190 -22.39 -21.90 4.86
CA ASP A 190 -22.26 -21.42 6.26
C ASP A 190 -20.89 -21.84 6.85
N LEU A 191 -20.45 -23.06 6.59
CA LEU A 191 -19.14 -23.54 7.01
C LEU A 191 -17.98 -22.83 6.29
N ARG A 192 -18.13 -22.45 5.03
CA ARG A 192 -17.12 -21.65 4.29
C ARG A 192 -16.96 -20.26 4.90
N ILE A 193 -18.08 -19.61 5.25
CA ILE A 193 -18.05 -18.32 5.97
C ILE A 193 -17.35 -18.50 7.32
N PHE A 194 -17.71 -19.51 8.09
CA PHE A 194 -17.09 -19.82 9.37
C PHE A 194 -15.59 -20.08 9.25
N ILE A 195 -15.14 -20.81 8.22
CA ILE A 195 -13.70 -21.03 7.94
C ILE A 195 -13.00 -19.68 7.67
N ALA A 196 -13.59 -18.81 6.85
CA ALA A 196 -13.00 -17.50 6.55
C ALA A 196 -12.83 -16.63 7.80
N GLU A 197 -13.78 -16.67 8.72
CA GLU A 197 -13.67 -15.98 10.03
C GLU A 197 -12.57 -16.59 10.89
N LEU A 198 -12.49 -17.92 10.99
CA LEU A 198 -11.43 -18.59 11.73
C LEU A 198 -10.04 -18.37 11.13
N GLU A 199 -9.91 -18.37 9.80
CA GLU A 199 -8.65 -18.06 9.12
C GLU A 199 -8.17 -16.65 9.44
N LYS A 200 -9.09 -15.68 9.47
CA LYS A 200 -8.79 -14.29 9.87
C LYS A 200 -8.34 -14.21 11.34
N GLU A 201 -8.99 -14.94 12.25
CA GLU A 201 -8.60 -14.99 13.65
C GLU A 201 -7.25 -15.73 13.84
N LYS A 202 -7.05 -16.85 13.13
CA LYS A 202 -5.80 -17.62 13.12
C LYS A 202 -4.62 -16.78 12.66
N GLU A 203 -4.81 -15.91 11.65
CA GLU A 203 -3.76 -15.04 11.13
C GLU A 203 -3.17 -14.12 12.22
N LYS A 204 -3.98 -13.69 13.19
CA LYS A 204 -3.51 -12.89 14.34
C LYS A 204 -2.47 -13.64 15.20
N TYR A 205 -2.49 -14.96 15.18
CA TYR A 205 -1.59 -15.83 15.95
C TYR A 205 -0.50 -16.49 15.09
N SER A 206 -0.49 -16.25 13.78
CA SER A 206 0.60 -16.72 12.93
C SER A 206 1.91 -16.00 13.28
N ALA A 207 3.03 -16.70 13.20
CA ALA A 207 4.34 -16.14 13.48
C ALA A 207 4.75 -15.13 12.39
N GLY A 208 4.53 -13.87 12.68
CA GLY A 208 4.87 -12.75 11.84
C GLY A 208 3.84 -12.49 10.74
N PHE A 209 3.58 -11.22 10.47
CA PHE A 209 2.95 -10.81 9.22
C PHE A 209 3.85 -11.31 8.10
N GLY A 210 3.42 -12.42 7.47
CA GLY A 210 4.23 -13.18 6.53
C GLY A 210 4.87 -12.28 5.49
N GLY A 211 6.10 -12.56 5.11
CA GLY A 211 6.97 -11.81 4.19
C GLY A 211 6.45 -11.59 2.77
N LYS A 212 5.15 -11.44 2.60
CA LYS A 212 4.44 -11.13 1.35
C LYS A 212 4.14 -9.63 1.17
N MET A 213 4.34 -8.81 2.20
CA MET A 213 4.10 -7.37 2.09
C MET A 213 5.35 -6.67 1.54
N GLN A 214 5.26 -6.08 0.37
CA GLN A 214 6.37 -5.38 -0.30
C GLN A 214 7.03 -4.32 0.61
N TRP A 215 6.25 -3.65 1.45
CA TRP A 215 6.76 -2.65 2.38
C TRP A 215 7.61 -3.24 3.53
N ALA A 216 7.32 -4.47 3.98
CA ALA A 216 8.16 -5.14 4.99
C ALA A 216 9.56 -5.44 4.44
N LEU A 217 9.66 -5.78 3.15
CA LEU A 217 10.94 -5.92 2.45
C LEU A 217 11.67 -4.58 2.32
N LEU A 218 10.94 -3.48 2.11
CA LEU A 218 11.53 -2.14 2.09
C LEU A 218 12.10 -1.75 3.45
N ILE A 219 11.37 -2.03 4.54
CA ILE A 219 11.85 -1.79 5.90
C ILE A 219 13.13 -2.58 6.17
N GLU A 220 13.15 -3.86 5.84
CA GLU A 220 14.33 -4.71 6.00
C GLU A 220 15.54 -4.20 5.19
N LYS A 221 15.29 -3.73 3.95
CA LYS A 221 16.32 -3.13 3.09
C LYS A 221 16.94 -1.88 3.69
N TYR A 222 16.14 -1.02 4.35
CA TYR A 222 16.57 0.31 4.78
C TYR A 222 16.77 0.48 6.29
N LYS A 223 16.56 -0.58 7.10
CA LYS A 223 16.63 -0.51 8.58
C LYS A 223 17.99 -0.01 9.12
N ASP A 224 19.08 -0.34 8.43
CA ASP A 224 20.45 -0.02 8.84
C ASP A 224 21.03 1.17 8.05
N GLN A 225 20.22 1.83 7.21
CA GLN A 225 20.70 2.93 6.40
C GLN A 225 20.76 4.24 7.20
N GLU A 226 21.95 4.83 7.28
CA GLU A 226 22.21 6.06 8.04
C GLU A 226 22.07 7.34 7.20
N SER A 227 22.00 7.23 5.88
CA SER A 227 21.88 8.36 4.96
C SER A 227 20.67 8.23 4.06
N LEU A 228 20.00 9.37 3.81
CA LEU A 228 18.86 9.41 2.89
C LEU A 228 19.35 9.43 1.45
N ASP A 229 18.76 8.60 0.61
CA ASP A 229 18.86 8.66 -0.84
C ASP A 229 17.49 8.90 -1.50
N ALA A 230 17.50 9.14 -2.81
CA ALA A 230 16.28 9.43 -3.56
C ALA A 230 15.33 8.21 -3.63
N GLU A 231 15.87 7.01 -3.64
CA GLU A 231 15.11 5.77 -3.69
C GLU A 231 14.38 5.53 -2.36
N MET A 232 15.07 5.68 -1.24
CA MET A 232 14.49 5.58 0.10
C MET A 232 13.41 6.65 0.31
N ALA A 233 13.68 7.92 -0.06
CA ALA A 233 12.69 8.98 0.04
C ALA A 233 11.43 8.68 -0.76
N ALA A 234 11.57 8.23 -2.02
CA ALA A 234 10.46 7.89 -2.89
C ALA A 234 9.70 6.62 -2.46
N ALA A 235 10.39 5.66 -1.82
CA ALA A 235 9.77 4.42 -1.34
C ALA A 235 8.88 4.66 -0.12
N PHE A 236 9.28 5.53 0.81
CA PHE A 236 8.55 5.75 2.06
C PHE A 236 7.62 6.95 2.03
N ILE A 237 8.01 8.07 1.39
CA ILE A 237 7.26 9.32 1.43
C ILE A 237 6.43 9.50 0.16
N GLU A 238 5.14 9.74 0.33
CA GLU A 238 4.24 10.14 -0.74
C GLU A 238 4.30 11.64 -0.94
N THR A 239 4.10 12.41 0.14
CA THR A 239 4.23 13.87 0.14
C THR A 239 4.88 14.37 1.42
N LEU A 240 5.72 15.41 1.27
CA LEU A 240 6.31 16.15 2.36
C LEU A 240 5.93 17.62 2.20
N THR A 241 5.13 18.14 3.10
CA THR A 241 4.58 19.50 3.02
C THR A 241 5.23 20.39 4.08
N LEU A 242 5.84 21.50 3.63
CA LEU A 242 6.48 22.45 4.53
C LEU A 242 5.64 23.72 4.66
N PHE A 243 5.34 24.13 5.90
CA PHE A 243 4.63 25.36 6.24
C PHE A 243 5.58 26.47 6.67
N ASN A 244 5.14 27.72 6.60
CA ASN A 244 5.98 28.88 6.94
C ASN A 244 6.28 29.03 8.44
N ASP A 245 5.41 28.54 9.29
CA ASP A 245 5.56 28.49 10.75
C ASP A 245 6.57 27.45 11.24
N GLY A 246 7.13 26.65 10.32
CA GLY A 246 8.03 25.53 10.62
C GLY A 246 7.31 24.21 10.82
N HIS A 247 5.98 24.19 10.75
CA HIS A 247 5.22 22.94 10.75
C HIS A 247 5.52 22.14 9.49
N VAL A 248 5.57 20.80 9.64
CA VAL A 248 5.83 19.86 8.55
C VAL A 248 4.82 18.74 8.63
N GLU A 249 4.15 18.50 7.52
CA GLU A 249 3.27 17.35 7.35
C GLU A 249 3.94 16.33 6.42
N VAL A 250 3.84 15.05 6.77
CA VAL A 250 4.31 13.96 5.95
C VAL A 250 3.21 12.94 5.72
N ALA A 251 2.99 12.58 4.46
CA ALA A 251 2.18 11.42 4.09
C ALA A 251 3.12 10.29 3.69
N PHE A 252 3.02 9.17 4.38
CA PHE A 252 3.77 7.95 4.07
C PHE A 252 2.97 7.05 3.14
N ARG A 253 3.66 6.34 2.22
CA ARG A 253 3.03 5.48 1.21
C ARG A 253 2.31 4.28 1.81
N HIS A 254 2.85 3.67 2.81
CA HIS A 254 2.31 2.42 3.42
C HIS A 254 1.75 2.68 4.81
N ARG A 255 1.07 3.82 4.96
CA ARG A 255 0.55 4.26 6.25
C ARG A 255 -0.46 3.27 6.82
N ASP A 256 -1.44 2.86 6.02
CA ASP A 256 -2.55 2.04 6.48
C ASP A 256 -2.08 0.65 6.93
N GLU A 257 -1.13 0.07 6.19
CA GLU A 257 -0.54 -1.22 6.54
C GLU A 257 0.28 -1.16 7.83
N ILE A 258 1.06 -0.09 8.01
CA ILE A 258 1.84 0.14 9.24
C ILE A 258 0.92 0.39 10.43
N GLU A 259 -0.12 1.22 10.28
CA GLU A 259 -1.13 1.48 11.32
C GLU A 259 -1.85 0.18 11.73
N GLN A 260 -2.17 -0.69 10.78
CA GLN A 260 -2.77 -1.98 11.06
C GLN A 260 -1.85 -2.88 11.92
N VAL A 261 -0.56 -2.94 11.61
CA VAL A 261 0.43 -3.70 12.40
C VAL A 261 0.56 -3.13 13.81
N LEU A 262 0.67 -1.81 13.92
CA LEU A 262 0.77 -1.11 15.21
C LEU A 262 -0.49 -1.33 16.07
N TYR A 263 -1.67 -1.30 15.45
CA TYR A 263 -2.94 -1.58 16.12
C TYR A 263 -3.00 -3.01 16.67
N VAL A 264 -2.62 -4.00 15.86
CA VAL A 264 -2.58 -5.41 16.30
C VAL A 264 -1.59 -5.59 17.45
N ALA A 265 -0.39 -5.01 17.37
CA ALA A 265 0.61 -5.07 18.42
C ALA A 265 0.09 -4.47 19.73
N ALA A 266 -0.54 -3.30 19.67
CA ALA A 266 -1.09 -2.62 20.85
C ALA A 266 -2.26 -3.39 21.48
N THR A 267 -3.16 -3.96 20.67
CA THR A 267 -4.32 -4.72 21.14
C THR A 267 -3.88 -6.01 21.84
N ARG A 268 -2.98 -6.75 21.21
CA ARG A 268 -2.45 -8.00 21.78
C ARG A 268 -1.56 -7.78 23.01
N GLY A 269 -0.82 -6.67 23.05
CA GLY A 269 -0.07 -6.30 24.26
C GLY A 269 -0.99 -6.11 25.47
N LYS A 270 -2.11 -5.39 25.29
CA LYS A 270 -3.13 -5.21 26.36
C LYS A 270 -3.81 -6.52 26.78
N GLU A 271 -4.07 -7.42 25.82
CA GLU A 271 -4.61 -8.74 26.13
C GLU A 271 -3.62 -9.57 26.97
N ALA A 272 -2.33 -9.57 26.61
CA ALA A 272 -1.30 -10.28 27.34
C ALA A 272 -1.16 -9.78 28.80
N GLU A 273 -1.22 -8.47 29.00
CA GLU A 273 -1.17 -7.86 30.35
C GLU A 273 -2.38 -8.27 31.22
N ARG A 274 -3.59 -8.39 30.65
CA ARG A 274 -4.79 -8.83 31.36
C ARG A 274 -4.73 -10.29 31.85
N TYR A 275 -3.97 -11.14 31.18
CA TYR A 275 -3.85 -12.56 31.52
C TYR A 275 -2.57 -12.90 32.32
N ALA A 276 -1.68 -11.92 32.49
CA ALA A 276 -0.46 -12.08 33.27
C ALA A 276 -0.61 -11.65 34.77
N GLY A 277 -1.73 -11.03 35.15
CA GLY A 277 -2.10 -10.66 36.52
C GLY A 277 -3.17 -11.61 37.07
#